data_2ce256255b1298cfde0e77abb496c62e
#
_entry.id   2ce256255b1298cfde0e77abb496c62e
#
_cell.length_a   1.000
_cell.length_b   1.000
_cell.length_c   1.000
_cell.angle_alpha   90.00
_cell.angle_beta   90.00
_cell.angle_gamma   90.00
#
_symmetry.space_group_name_H-M   'P 1'
#
loop_
_entity.id
_entity.type
_entity.pdbx_description
1 polymer ?
#
loop_
_entity_poly.entity_id
_entity_poly.type
_entity_poly.pdbx_seq_one_letter_code
_entity_poly.pdbx_strand_id
1 'polypeptide(L)'
;MITYYSSNTYFLNQGLEVGFEYELLREFARENDLALEVIILGADENPFDLLNQGVGDVIAANYTITDERREIAKFTRPYNIVDQIVVYSADLPNRPQTLEELSESRIPISVRRNSSYYNRLVELIEQGYDLEIDIISENMDTEAALVQLANGNLRATVADDNMFHAANRYMDGLYEGPVIAESDTIAWAIRSNAPDLEHRMNRYLYKHFRLVAEDDRPRRSTFLNILRRKYFEQSRQMAEYYNPEWQYQSVGIISPYDDMVRAVSENLGLDWLLITAMIAQESSFNPDAKSWAGAVGLMQIMPQFVETPYEDLYEPFTNIQVGSQIIKDHLDHYAYMDSTNQIAFALATYNVGLGHMADARRLAIDRNRNPNEWENIADALLMLMQHRYYQNARYGFARGIEPVRYVEEIMNRYRTYEAILALAEQQQRSGLTNLVGPQLNRRP
;
A
#
# COMPACT_ATOMS: atom_id res chain seq x y z
N MET A 1 0.74 -0.24 -9.25
CA MET A 1 0.58 -1.47 -8.44
C MET A 1 -0.89 -1.68 -8.13
N ILE A 2 -1.49 -2.76 -8.56
CA ILE A 2 -2.84 -3.19 -8.18
C ILE A 2 -2.69 -4.15 -7.01
N THR A 3 -3.42 -3.93 -5.90
CA THR A 3 -3.27 -4.73 -4.68
C THR A 3 -4.51 -4.69 -3.79
N TYR A 4 -4.57 -5.56 -2.80
CA TYR A 4 -5.54 -5.51 -1.71
C TYR A 4 -5.02 -4.68 -0.53
N TYR A 5 -5.94 -4.12 0.26
CA TYR A 5 -5.60 -3.50 1.54
C TYR A 5 -5.54 -4.59 2.61
N SER A 6 -4.34 -5.11 2.88
CA SER A 6 -4.10 -6.17 3.87
C SER A 6 -2.66 -6.12 4.41
N SER A 7 -2.42 -6.76 5.57
CA SER A 7 -1.13 -6.75 6.25
C SER A 7 0.03 -7.30 5.43
N ASN A 8 -0.23 -8.21 4.51
CA ASN A 8 0.79 -8.87 3.69
C ASN A 8 1.05 -8.13 2.38
N THR A 9 0.12 -7.32 1.90
CA THR A 9 0.23 -6.66 0.61
C THR A 9 0.53 -5.17 0.75
N TYR A 10 -0.45 -4.39 1.20
CA TYR A 10 -0.37 -2.95 1.40
C TYR A 10 -1.31 -2.50 2.50
N PHE A 11 -0.83 -1.69 3.45
CA PHE A 11 -1.66 -1.06 4.48
C PHE A 11 -1.00 0.19 5.03
N LEU A 12 -1.75 0.98 5.81
CA LEU A 12 -1.24 2.13 6.52
C LEU A 12 -0.93 1.76 7.97
N ASN A 13 0.32 1.99 8.41
CA ASN A 13 0.70 1.94 9.81
C ASN A 13 0.98 3.37 10.29
N GLN A 14 0.10 3.93 11.11
CA GLN A 14 0.19 5.31 11.59
C GLN A 14 0.39 6.34 10.47
N GLY A 15 -0.28 6.14 9.35
CA GLY A 15 -0.17 6.98 8.15
C GLY A 15 0.94 6.60 7.17
N LEU A 16 1.85 5.71 7.56
CA LEU A 16 2.93 5.25 6.70
C LEU A 16 2.52 4.05 5.87
N GLU A 17 2.82 4.12 4.59
CA GLU A 17 2.59 3.04 3.64
C GLU A 17 3.57 1.89 3.88
N VAL A 18 3.04 0.72 4.19
CA VAL A 18 3.79 -0.49 4.50
C VAL A 18 3.09 -1.72 3.89
N GLY A 19 3.76 -2.86 3.93
CA GLY A 19 3.29 -4.13 3.39
C GLY A 19 4.42 -4.87 2.67
N PHE A 20 4.43 -6.19 2.71
CA PHE A 20 5.50 -6.98 2.11
C PHE A 20 5.59 -6.73 0.59
N GLU A 21 4.46 -6.83 -0.11
CA GLU A 21 4.38 -6.59 -1.55
C GLU A 21 4.75 -5.16 -1.91
N TYR A 22 4.20 -4.20 -1.17
CA TYR A 22 4.47 -2.79 -1.38
C TYR A 22 5.96 -2.46 -1.23
N GLU A 23 6.60 -2.88 -0.12
CA GLU A 23 8.00 -2.55 0.11
C GLU A 23 8.94 -3.24 -0.89
N LEU A 24 8.61 -4.47 -1.30
CA LEU A 24 9.38 -5.18 -2.33
C LEU A 24 9.27 -4.47 -3.69
N LEU A 25 8.07 -4.05 -4.09
CA LEU A 25 7.84 -3.36 -5.36
C LEU A 25 8.33 -1.91 -5.31
N ARG A 26 8.21 -1.21 -4.17
CA ARG A 26 8.76 0.14 -3.98
C ARG A 26 10.28 0.18 -4.17
N GLU A 27 10.98 -0.83 -3.69
CA GLU A 27 12.44 -0.93 -3.90
C GLU A 27 12.77 -1.16 -5.38
N PHE A 28 11.98 -1.97 -6.09
CA PHE A 28 12.09 -2.10 -7.55
C PHE A 28 11.87 -0.77 -8.27
N ALA A 29 10.83 -0.03 -7.90
CA ALA A 29 10.52 1.28 -8.50
C ALA A 29 11.66 2.27 -8.25
N ARG A 30 12.20 2.32 -7.01
CA ARG A 30 13.34 3.15 -6.63
C ARG A 30 14.62 2.81 -7.44
N GLU A 31 14.94 1.53 -7.63
CA GLU A 31 16.12 1.10 -8.42
C GLU A 31 15.99 1.44 -9.91
N ASN A 32 14.77 1.68 -10.39
CA ASN A 32 14.50 1.97 -11.81
C ASN A 32 14.05 3.41 -12.07
N ASP A 33 14.18 4.32 -11.09
CA ASP A 33 13.74 5.72 -11.16
C ASP A 33 12.26 5.86 -11.61
N LEU A 34 11.39 4.97 -11.07
CA LEU A 34 9.95 4.97 -11.32
C LEU A 34 9.21 5.49 -10.08
N ALA A 35 8.12 6.22 -10.30
CA ALA A 35 7.12 6.47 -9.27
C ALA A 35 6.25 5.22 -9.09
N LEU A 36 5.85 4.92 -7.85
CA LEU A 36 4.95 3.82 -7.53
C LEU A 36 3.59 4.39 -7.12
N GLU A 37 2.58 4.16 -7.95
CA GLU A 37 1.18 4.43 -7.63
C GLU A 37 0.52 3.14 -7.14
N VAL A 38 -0.26 3.23 -6.05
CA VAL A 38 -0.98 2.10 -5.47
C VAL A 38 -2.47 2.23 -5.80
N ILE A 39 -3.02 1.17 -6.40
CA ILE A 39 -4.44 1.03 -6.74
C ILE A 39 -4.99 -0.06 -5.83
N ILE A 40 -5.81 0.34 -4.87
CA ILE A 40 -6.45 -0.56 -3.93
C ILE A 40 -7.71 -1.11 -4.58
N LEU A 41 -7.82 -2.43 -4.60
CA LEU A 41 -8.98 -3.13 -5.15
C LEU A 41 -10.21 -2.89 -4.29
N GLY A 42 -11.29 -2.44 -4.93
CA GLY A 42 -12.63 -2.45 -4.37
C GLY A 42 -13.19 -3.87 -4.27
N ALA A 43 -14.31 -3.99 -3.54
CA ALA A 43 -14.89 -5.27 -3.19
C ALA A 43 -15.30 -6.15 -4.40
N ASP A 44 -15.74 -5.52 -5.49
CA ASP A 44 -16.27 -6.20 -6.67
C ASP A 44 -15.32 -6.12 -7.89
N GLU A 45 -14.09 -5.63 -7.69
CA GLU A 45 -13.13 -5.45 -8.78
C GLU A 45 -12.27 -6.70 -8.98
N ASN A 46 -12.12 -7.07 -10.26
CA ASN A 46 -11.20 -8.13 -10.65
C ASN A 46 -9.83 -7.52 -11.01
N PRO A 47 -8.74 -7.88 -10.30
CA PRO A 47 -7.42 -7.31 -10.55
C PRO A 47 -6.89 -7.58 -11.96
N PHE A 48 -7.22 -8.72 -12.56
CA PHE A 48 -6.79 -9.05 -13.92
C PHE A 48 -7.51 -8.20 -14.98
N ASP A 49 -8.77 -7.83 -14.72
CA ASP A 49 -9.52 -6.93 -15.62
C ASP A 49 -8.88 -5.54 -15.59
N LEU A 50 -8.58 -4.99 -14.40
CA LEU A 50 -7.88 -3.72 -14.25
C LEU A 50 -6.48 -3.73 -14.88
N LEU A 51 -5.75 -4.84 -14.71
CA LEU A 51 -4.44 -5.03 -15.34
C LEU A 51 -4.54 -4.97 -16.87
N ASN A 52 -5.49 -5.72 -17.45
CA ASN A 52 -5.66 -5.83 -18.91
C ASN A 52 -6.24 -4.56 -19.53
N GLN A 53 -7.02 -3.78 -18.78
CA GLN A 53 -7.49 -2.45 -19.19
C GLN A 53 -6.38 -1.39 -19.10
N GLY A 54 -5.23 -1.70 -18.49
CA GLY A 54 -4.13 -0.77 -18.33
C GLY A 54 -4.32 0.26 -17.22
N VAL A 55 -5.24 0.00 -16.28
CA VAL A 55 -5.43 0.83 -15.09
C VAL A 55 -4.19 0.75 -14.19
N GLY A 56 -3.55 -0.42 -14.11
CA GLY A 56 -2.26 -0.61 -13.48
C GLY A 56 -1.34 -1.50 -14.29
N ASP A 57 -0.07 -1.57 -13.92
CA ASP A 57 0.97 -2.30 -14.66
C ASP A 57 1.31 -3.64 -14.05
N VAL A 58 1.06 -3.79 -12.75
CA VAL A 58 1.48 -4.95 -11.94
C VAL A 58 0.41 -5.27 -10.91
N ILE A 59 0.03 -6.54 -10.80
CA ILE A 59 -0.69 -7.06 -9.65
C ILE A 59 0.36 -7.61 -8.68
N ALA A 60 0.41 -7.03 -7.48
CA ALA A 60 1.25 -7.47 -6.37
C ALA A 60 0.34 -7.71 -5.15
N ALA A 61 -0.16 -8.94 -5.03
CA ALA A 61 -1.24 -9.29 -4.11
C ALA A 61 -1.13 -10.75 -3.61
N ASN A 62 0.09 -11.26 -3.46
CA ASN A 62 0.39 -12.62 -3.01
C ASN A 62 -0.27 -13.69 -3.90
N TYR A 63 -0.20 -13.53 -5.22
CA TYR A 63 -0.85 -14.45 -6.15
C TYR A 63 0.01 -15.68 -6.46
N THR A 64 -0.57 -16.86 -6.21
CA THR A 64 -0.06 -18.13 -6.71
C THR A 64 -0.15 -18.17 -8.23
N ILE A 65 0.89 -18.64 -8.88
CA ILE A 65 0.91 -18.90 -10.31
C ILE A 65 0.06 -20.15 -10.57
N THR A 66 -1.03 -20.02 -11.35
CA THR A 66 -1.84 -21.14 -11.84
C THR A 66 -1.91 -21.11 -13.36
N ASP A 67 -2.23 -22.25 -13.97
CA ASP A 67 -2.30 -22.35 -15.44
C ASP A 67 -3.42 -21.44 -16.00
N GLU A 68 -4.57 -21.37 -15.33
CA GLU A 68 -5.68 -20.48 -15.71
C GLU A 68 -5.25 -19.00 -15.68
N ARG A 69 -4.52 -18.59 -14.65
CA ARG A 69 -4.03 -17.21 -14.56
C ARG A 69 -2.96 -16.90 -15.60
N ARG A 70 -2.17 -17.91 -16.04
CA ARG A 70 -1.22 -17.76 -17.13
C ARG A 70 -1.87 -17.50 -18.49
N GLU A 71 -3.12 -17.90 -18.67
CA GLU A 71 -3.87 -17.62 -19.89
C GLU A 71 -4.29 -16.14 -20.02
N ILE A 72 -4.47 -15.46 -18.88
CA ILE A 72 -4.99 -14.09 -18.83
C ILE A 72 -3.94 -13.02 -18.52
N ALA A 73 -2.79 -13.41 -17.94
CA ALA A 73 -1.69 -12.48 -17.62
C ALA A 73 -0.35 -13.20 -17.69
N LYS A 74 0.73 -12.45 -17.86
CA LYS A 74 2.09 -12.95 -17.64
C LYS A 74 2.46 -12.83 -16.17
N PHE A 75 3.32 -13.75 -15.72
CA PHE A 75 3.90 -13.72 -14.40
C PHE A 75 5.40 -13.47 -14.46
N THR A 76 5.89 -12.70 -13.51
CA THR A 76 7.33 -12.60 -13.26
C THR A 76 7.87 -13.94 -12.77
N ARG A 77 9.19 -14.06 -12.67
CA ARG A 77 9.77 -15.13 -11.86
C ARG A 77 9.28 -15.04 -10.41
N PRO A 78 9.13 -16.17 -9.72
CA PRO A 78 8.66 -16.16 -8.34
C PRO A 78 9.64 -15.44 -7.40
N TYR A 79 9.10 -14.86 -6.33
CA TYR A 79 9.84 -14.25 -5.22
C TYR A 79 9.56 -14.93 -3.88
N ASN A 80 8.60 -15.84 -3.84
CA ASN A 80 8.28 -16.65 -2.67
C ASN A 80 7.80 -18.05 -3.09
N ILE A 81 7.91 -19.01 -2.15
CA ILE A 81 7.32 -20.34 -2.20
C ILE A 81 6.58 -20.54 -0.92
N VAL A 82 5.39 -21.12 -0.98
CA VAL A 82 4.48 -21.37 0.13
C VAL A 82 3.85 -22.75 -0.01
N ASP A 83 3.44 -23.33 1.12
CA ASP A 83 2.56 -24.48 1.15
C ASP A 83 1.14 -24.01 1.47
N GLN A 84 0.13 -24.59 0.82
CA GLN A 84 -1.26 -24.33 1.17
C GLN A 84 -1.69 -25.34 2.24
N ILE A 85 -2.13 -24.83 3.37
CA ILE A 85 -2.54 -25.63 4.53
C ILE A 85 -4.00 -25.38 4.90
N VAL A 86 -4.67 -26.41 5.37
CA VAL A 86 -5.97 -26.22 6.03
C VAL A 86 -5.73 -25.63 7.42
N VAL A 87 -6.55 -24.67 7.82
CA VAL A 87 -6.49 -24.04 9.14
C VAL A 87 -7.83 -24.23 9.84
N TYR A 88 -7.79 -24.60 11.13
CA TYR A 88 -8.97 -24.90 11.95
C TYR A 88 -9.19 -23.89 13.07
N SER A 89 -10.47 -23.69 13.41
CA SER A 89 -10.87 -22.96 14.61
C SER A 89 -10.59 -23.75 15.90
N ALA A 90 -10.41 -23.01 17.01
CA ALA A 90 -10.32 -23.58 18.36
C ALA A 90 -11.52 -24.42 18.75
N ASP A 91 -12.70 -24.05 18.28
CA ASP A 91 -13.97 -24.71 18.63
C ASP A 91 -14.13 -26.11 18.02
N LEU A 92 -13.23 -26.49 17.13
CA LEU A 92 -13.25 -27.81 16.51
C LEU A 92 -12.50 -28.81 17.40
N PRO A 93 -13.22 -29.79 18.04
CA PRO A 93 -12.59 -30.72 19.00
C PRO A 93 -11.66 -31.72 18.32
N ASN A 94 -12.00 -32.18 17.13
CA ASN A 94 -11.17 -33.10 16.34
C ASN A 94 -10.69 -32.37 15.09
N ARG A 95 -9.38 -32.24 14.94
CA ARG A 95 -8.74 -31.55 13.82
C ARG A 95 -7.97 -32.57 12.98
N PRO A 96 -8.48 -32.94 11.80
CA PRO A 96 -7.78 -33.79 10.86
C PRO A 96 -6.37 -33.32 10.56
N GLN A 97 -5.41 -34.22 10.54
CA GLN A 97 -4.00 -33.92 10.23
C GLN A 97 -3.55 -34.50 8.88
N THR A 98 -4.38 -35.34 8.25
CA THR A 98 -4.12 -35.89 6.93
C THR A 98 -5.31 -35.63 5.99
N LEU A 99 -5.10 -35.76 4.68
CA LEU A 99 -6.18 -35.58 3.69
C LEU A 99 -7.26 -36.65 3.83
N GLU A 100 -6.88 -37.89 4.21
CA GLU A 100 -7.80 -38.99 4.46
C GLU A 100 -8.72 -38.67 5.64
N GLU A 101 -8.16 -38.25 6.78
CA GLU A 101 -8.93 -37.85 7.96
C GLU A 101 -9.82 -36.64 7.65
N LEU A 102 -9.33 -35.68 6.84
CA LEU A 102 -10.11 -34.51 6.40
C LEU A 102 -11.32 -34.96 5.57
N SER A 103 -11.11 -35.86 4.61
CA SER A 103 -12.16 -36.45 3.77
C SER A 103 -13.23 -37.17 4.59
N GLU A 104 -12.84 -37.94 5.60
CA GLU A 104 -13.76 -38.66 6.49
C GLU A 104 -14.54 -37.71 7.43
N SER A 105 -13.95 -36.58 7.78
CA SER A 105 -14.50 -35.64 8.77
C SER A 105 -15.71 -34.84 8.27
N ARG A 106 -15.80 -34.60 6.96
CA ARG A 106 -16.80 -33.74 6.31
C ARG A 106 -16.91 -32.33 6.93
N ILE A 107 -15.78 -31.81 7.38
CA ILE A 107 -15.71 -30.45 7.87
C ILE A 107 -15.80 -29.50 6.68
N PRO A 108 -16.77 -28.55 6.65
CA PRO A 108 -16.83 -27.59 5.56
C PRO A 108 -15.62 -26.65 5.57
N ILE A 109 -14.95 -26.54 4.43
CA ILE A 109 -13.77 -25.70 4.23
C ILE A 109 -14.22 -24.44 3.52
N SER A 110 -14.16 -23.31 4.20
CA SER A 110 -14.64 -22.02 3.71
C SER A 110 -13.57 -21.32 2.87
N VAL A 111 -13.79 -21.15 1.57
CA VAL A 111 -12.84 -20.51 0.65
C VAL A 111 -13.57 -19.63 -0.38
N ARG A 112 -12.87 -18.64 -0.94
CA ARG A 112 -13.38 -17.86 -2.06
C ARG A 112 -13.36 -18.69 -3.34
N ARG A 113 -14.38 -18.51 -4.18
CA ARG A 113 -14.49 -19.26 -5.47
C ARG A 113 -13.33 -18.93 -6.41
N ASN A 114 -12.88 -17.67 -6.46
CA ASN A 114 -11.82 -17.22 -7.37
C ASN A 114 -10.40 -17.37 -6.76
N SER A 115 -10.23 -18.23 -5.75
CA SER A 115 -8.92 -18.49 -5.12
C SER A 115 -8.23 -19.74 -5.67
N SER A 116 -6.90 -19.77 -5.60
CA SER A 116 -6.11 -20.99 -5.87
C SER A 116 -6.48 -22.13 -4.90
N TYR A 117 -6.92 -21.80 -3.71
CA TYR A 117 -7.37 -22.74 -2.70
C TYR A 117 -8.61 -23.52 -3.16
N TYR A 118 -9.60 -22.83 -3.72
CA TYR A 118 -10.79 -23.45 -4.28
C TYR A 118 -10.43 -24.45 -5.40
N ASN A 119 -9.60 -24.02 -6.35
CA ASN A 119 -9.16 -24.87 -7.45
C ASN A 119 -8.46 -26.12 -6.93
N ARG A 120 -7.58 -25.95 -5.93
CA ARG A 120 -6.87 -27.08 -5.32
C ARG A 120 -7.81 -28.05 -4.60
N LEU A 121 -8.81 -27.56 -3.89
CA LEU A 121 -9.82 -28.40 -3.25
C LEU A 121 -10.65 -29.18 -4.30
N VAL A 122 -11.01 -28.55 -5.43
CA VAL A 122 -11.70 -29.21 -6.54
C VAL A 122 -10.83 -30.34 -7.14
N GLU A 123 -9.53 -30.07 -7.38
CA GLU A 123 -8.60 -31.11 -7.86
C GLU A 123 -8.52 -32.30 -6.89
N LEU A 124 -8.50 -32.07 -5.58
CA LEU A 124 -8.51 -33.15 -4.58
C LEU A 124 -9.80 -33.95 -4.62
N ILE A 125 -10.95 -33.28 -4.82
CA ILE A 125 -12.24 -33.98 -5.02
C ILE A 125 -12.18 -34.86 -6.27
N GLU A 126 -11.62 -34.38 -7.38
CA GLU A 126 -11.43 -35.17 -8.61
C GLU A 126 -10.48 -36.35 -8.40
N GLN A 127 -9.52 -36.23 -7.49
CA GLN A 127 -8.63 -37.31 -7.06
C GLN A 127 -9.29 -38.34 -6.12
N GLY A 128 -10.53 -38.10 -5.68
CA GLY A 128 -11.35 -39.04 -4.92
C GLY A 128 -11.50 -38.74 -3.43
N TYR A 129 -11.04 -37.57 -2.94
CA TYR A 129 -11.31 -37.12 -1.59
C TYR A 129 -12.72 -36.55 -1.47
N ASP A 130 -13.47 -36.94 -0.41
CA ASP A 130 -14.84 -36.42 -0.15
C ASP A 130 -14.75 -35.13 0.70
N LEU A 131 -14.52 -33.99 0.05
CA LEU A 131 -14.34 -32.69 0.71
C LEU A 131 -15.59 -31.82 0.56
N GLU A 132 -16.01 -31.18 1.63
CA GLU A 132 -17.11 -30.21 1.63
C GLU A 132 -16.55 -28.77 1.50
N ILE A 133 -16.90 -28.08 0.41
CA ILE A 133 -16.45 -26.70 0.17
C ILE A 133 -17.60 -25.74 0.48
N ASP A 134 -17.33 -24.79 1.37
CA ASP A 134 -18.20 -23.66 1.66
C ASP A 134 -17.67 -22.40 0.98
N ILE A 135 -18.52 -21.70 0.20
CA ILE A 135 -18.12 -20.53 -0.56
C ILE A 135 -18.36 -19.27 0.25
N ILE A 136 -17.30 -18.58 0.61
CA ILE A 136 -17.36 -17.28 1.26
C ILE A 136 -17.30 -16.14 0.25
N SER A 137 -17.62 -14.90 0.71
CA SER A 137 -17.57 -13.69 -0.09
C SER A 137 -16.18 -13.45 -0.71
N GLU A 138 -16.13 -13.03 -1.96
CA GLU A 138 -14.87 -12.63 -2.63
C GLU A 138 -14.18 -11.44 -1.93
N ASN A 139 -14.91 -10.66 -1.15
CA ASN A 139 -14.41 -9.54 -0.37
C ASN A 139 -13.71 -9.96 0.94
N MET A 140 -13.82 -11.23 1.31
CA MET A 140 -13.16 -11.80 2.48
C MET A 140 -11.81 -12.38 2.04
N ASP A 141 -10.73 -11.62 2.14
CA ASP A 141 -9.40 -12.13 1.84
C ASP A 141 -8.96 -13.22 2.86
N THR A 142 -7.81 -13.81 2.63
CA THR A 142 -7.32 -14.92 3.47
C THR A 142 -7.13 -14.49 4.93
N GLU A 143 -6.67 -13.26 5.17
CA GLU A 143 -6.48 -12.74 6.51
C GLU A 143 -7.82 -12.53 7.23
N ALA A 144 -8.81 -11.95 6.54
CA ALA A 144 -10.17 -11.82 7.07
C ALA A 144 -10.80 -13.18 7.37
N ALA A 145 -10.57 -14.19 6.53
CA ALA A 145 -11.02 -15.57 6.80
C ALA A 145 -10.36 -16.15 8.05
N LEU A 146 -9.06 -15.92 8.27
CA LEU A 146 -8.37 -16.33 9.50
C LEU A 146 -8.91 -15.62 10.75
N VAL A 147 -9.27 -14.33 10.65
CA VAL A 147 -9.95 -13.60 11.75
C VAL A 147 -11.31 -14.22 12.05
N GLN A 148 -12.13 -14.54 11.04
CA GLN A 148 -13.41 -15.21 11.24
C GLN A 148 -13.25 -16.60 11.87
N LEU A 149 -12.20 -17.31 11.48
CA LEU A 149 -11.86 -18.61 12.05
C LEU A 149 -11.47 -18.50 13.54
N ALA A 150 -10.61 -17.52 13.88
CA ALA A 150 -10.20 -17.25 15.26
C ALA A 150 -11.39 -16.86 16.15
N ASN A 151 -12.39 -16.15 15.58
CA ASN A 151 -13.63 -15.79 16.27
C ASN A 151 -14.68 -16.94 16.34
N GLY A 152 -14.40 -18.12 15.77
CA GLY A 152 -15.31 -19.24 15.73
C GLY A 152 -16.48 -19.10 14.73
N ASN A 153 -16.46 -18.10 13.85
CA ASN A 153 -17.49 -17.90 12.82
C ASN A 153 -17.31 -18.84 11.61
N LEU A 154 -16.10 -19.31 11.39
CA LEU A 154 -15.74 -20.36 10.43
C LEU A 154 -15.16 -21.56 11.18
N ARG A 155 -15.28 -22.76 10.59
CA ARG A 155 -14.76 -24.01 11.17
C ARG A 155 -13.39 -24.39 10.62
N ALA A 156 -13.23 -24.24 9.31
CA ALA A 156 -11.99 -24.47 8.59
C ALA A 156 -11.89 -23.51 7.40
N THR A 157 -10.66 -23.13 7.04
CA THR A 157 -10.31 -22.40 5.82
C THR A 157 -8.99 -22.92 5.25
N VAL A 158 -8.53 -22.37 4.14
CA VAL A 158 -7.19 -22.61 3.61
C VAL A 158 -6.39 -21.31 3.66
N ALA A 159 -5.12 -21.41 3.99
CA ALA A 159 -4.18 -20.30 3.95
C ALA A 159 -2.80 -20.77 3.48
N ASP A 160 -2.01 -19.87 2.96
CA ASP A 160 -0.58 -20.10 2.78
C ASP A 160 0.09 -20.22 4.16
N ASP A 161 1.05 -21.12 4.31
CA ASP A 161 1.75 -21.41 5.57
C ASP A 161 2.36 -20.15 6.20
N ASN A 162 2.96 -19.27 5.40
CA ASN A 162 3.55 -18.01 5.85
C ASN A 162 2.50 -17.04 6.42
N MET A 163 1.29 -17.00 5.83
CA MET A 163 0.17 -16.17 6.32
C MET A 163 -0.39 -16.74 7.63
N PHE A 164 -0.58 -18.05 7.69
CA PHE A 164 -0.98 -18.72 8.92
C PHE A 164 0.01 -18.48 10.05
N HIS A 165 1.31 -18.69 9.81
CA HIS A 165 2.33 -18.48 10.84
C HIS A 165 2.44 -17.00 11.27
N ALA A 166 2.21 -16.05 10.38
CA ALA A 166 2.12 -14.64 10.75
C ALA A 166 0.90 -14.39 11.64
N ALA A 167 -0.29 -14.82 11.23
CA ALA A 167 -1.55 -14.64 11.96
C ALA A 167 -1.52 -15.30 13.33
N ASN A 168 -1.02 -16.53 13.42
CA ASN A 168 -0.97 -17.31 14.67
C ASN A 168 -0.06 -16.72 15.77
N ARG A 169 0.70 -15.65 15.46
CA ARG A 169 1.53 -14.93 16.44
C ARG A 169 0.75 -13.89 17.24
N TYR A 170 -0.32 -13.35 16.66
CA TYR A 170 -1.15 -12.33 17.29
C TYR A 170 -2.61 -12.76 17.47
N MET A 171 -3.06 -13.80 16.74
CA MET A 171 -4.39 -14.39 16.90
C MET A 171 -4.27 -15.71 17.67
N ASP A 172 -5.01 -15.84 18.73
CA ASP A 172 -5.17 -17.13 19.41
C ASP A 172 -6.33 -17.91 18.74
N GLY A 173 -6.28 -19.23 18.79
CA GLY A 173 -7.40 -20.08 18.33
C GLY A 173 -7.29 -20.56 16.89
N LEU A 174 -6.15 -20.40 16.25
CA LEU A 174 -5.84 -20.97 14.93
C LEU A 174 -5.00 -22.23 15.08
N TYR A 175 -5.37 -23.28 14.37
CA TYR A 175 -4.68 -24.57 14.41
C TYR A 175 -4.38 -25.08 13.01
N GLU A 176 -3.16 -25.52 12.83
CA GLU A 176 -2.67 -26.08 11.57
C GLU A 176 -3.27 -27.46 11.29
N GLY A 177 -3.66 -27.70 10.06
CA GLY A 177 -4.14 -28.97 9.52
C GLY A 177 -3.28 -29.49 8.39
N PRO A 178 -3.80 -30.39 7.52
CA PRO A 178 -3.01 -31.01 6.46
C PRO A 178 -2.60 -29.99 5.39
N VAL A 179 -1.44 -30.24 4.79
CA VAL A 179 -0.98 -29.60 3.57
C VAL A 179 -1.83 -30.09 2.40
N ILE A 180 -2.40 -29.18 1.61
CA ILE A 180 -3.19 -29.53 0.41
C ILE A 180 -2.45 -29.25 -0.88
N ALA A 181 -1.45 -28.35 -0.87
CA ALA A 181 -0.53 -28.13 -1.97
C ALA A 181 0.86 -27.77 -1.43
N GLU A 182 1.90 -28.32 -2.01
CA GLU A 182 3.29 -28.07 -1.64
C GLU A 182 4.01 -27.23 -2.69
N SER A 183 4.89 -26.35 -2.21
CA SER A 183 5.82 -25.59 -3.05
C SER A 183 5.16 -24.70 -4.10
N ASP A 184 3.99 -24.14 -3.82
CA ASP A 184 3.35 -23.17 -4.67
C ASP A 184 4.19 -21.90 -4.81
N THR A 185 4.28 -21.39 -6.03
CA THR A 185 5.10 -20.23 -6.33
C THR A 185 4.28 -18.95 -6.38
N ILE A 186 4.72 -17.95 -5.64
CA ILE A 186 4.13 -16.61 -5.62
C ILE A 186 4.92 -15.67 -6.53
N ALA A 187 4.22 -14.94 -7.39
CA ALA A 187 4.82 -13.99 -8.32
C ALA A 187 3.92 -12.80 -8.59
N TRP A 188 4.48 -11.73 -9.14
CA TRP A 188 3.71 -10.61 -9.65
C TRP A 188 3.11 -10.95 -11.02
N ALA A 189 1.85 -10.58 -11.23
CA ALA A 189 1.25 -10.65 -12.55
C ALA A 189 1.42 -9.30 -13.27
N ILE A 190 1.71 -9.35 -14.56
CA ILE A 190 1.95 -8.19 -15.41
C ILE A 190 1.20 -8.33 -16.74
N ARG A 191 0.99 -7.21 -17.43
CA ARG A 191 0.35 -7.24 -18.76
C ARG A 191 1.20 -8.00 -19.76
N SER A 192 0.55 -8.77 -20.63
CA SER A 192 1.21 -9.56 -21.67
C SER A 192 2.00 -8.73 -22.70
N ASN A 193 1.63 -7.44 -22.85
CA ASN A 193 2.23 -6.51 -23.81
C ASN A 193 3.33 -5.62 -23.21
N ALA A 194 3.87 -5.94 -22.03
CA ALA A 194 4.89 -5.17 -21.32
C ALA A 194 6.24 -5.92 -21.17
N PRO A 195 6.92 -6.33 -22.27
CA PRO A 195 8.13 -7.15 -22.19
C PRO A 195 9.31 -6.47 -21.52
N ASP A 196 9.44 -5.14 -21.64
CA ASP A 196 10.53 -4.39 -20.99
C ASP A 196 10.34 -4.35 -19.47
N LEU A 197 9.11 -4.19 -19.00
CA LEU A 197 8.78 -4.24 -17.59
C LEU A 197 9.05 -5.65 -17.03
N GLU A 198 8.59 -6.68 -17.74
CA GLU A 198 8.86 -8.09 -17.42
C GLU A 198 10.37 -8.35 -17.24
N HIS A 199 11.18 -7.91 -18.21
CA HIS A 199 12.62 -8.09 -18.17
C HIS A 199 13.26 -7.39 -16.96
N ARG A 200 12.88 -6.14 -16.68
CA ARG A 200 13.40 -5.37 -15.53
C ARG A 200 13.01 -6.01 -14.21
N MET A 201 11.75 -6.40 -14.05
CA MET A 201 11.26 -7.08 -12.85
C MET A 201 11.93 -8.42 -12.63
N ASN A 202 12.04 -9.24 -13.67
CA ASN A 202 12.70 -10.54 -13.59
C ASN A 202 14.18 -10.41 -13.23
N ARG A 203 14.88 -9.38 -13.72
CA ARG A 203 16.27 -9.09 -13.34
C ARG A 203 16.38 -8.65 -11.88
N TYR A 204 15.46 -7.81 -11.40
CA TYR A 204 15.39 -7.38 -10.02
C TYR A 204 15.12 -8.58 -9.09
N LEU A 205 14.08 -9.34 -9.36
CA LEU A 205 13.72 -10.49 -8.54
C LEU A 205 14.82 -11.57 -8.53
N TYR A 206 15.57 -11.73 -9.64
CA TYR A 206 16.71 -12.66 -9.69
C TYR A 206 17.81 -12.31 -8.68
N LYS A 207 18.00 -11.03 -8.33
CA LYS A 207 18.94 -10.62 -7.28
C LYS A 207 18.47 -11.07 -5.90
N HIS A 208 17.17 -11.11 -5.69
CA HIS A 208 16.57 -11.28 -4.36
C HIS A 208 16.13 -12.71 -4.06
N PHE A 209 15.71 -13.46 -5.07
CA PHE A 209 15.17 -14.81 -4.91
C PHE A 209 15.63 -15.76 -6.04
N ARG A 210 16.17 -16.93 -5.66
CA ARG A 210 16.59 -17.97 -6.61
C ARG A 210 16.24 -19.34 -6.06
N LEU A 211 15.61 -20.16 -6.89
CA LEU A 211 15.53 -21.59 -6.70
C LEU A 211 16.85 -22.23 -7.15
N VAL A 212 17.47 -23.02 -6.29
CA VAL A 212 18.71 -23.72 -6.59
C VAL A 212 18.38 -25.21 -6.66
N ALA A 213 18.52 -25.79 -7.84
CA ALA A 213 18.13 -27.17 -8.13
C ALA A 213 18.88 -28.23 -7.31
N GLU A 214 20.02 -27.90 -6.69
CA GLU A 214 20.87 -28.86 -5.97
C GLU A 214 20.45 -29.04 -4.49
N ASP A 215 19.75 -28.07 -3.87
CA ASP A 215 19.48 -28.06 -2.43
C ASP A 215 17.99 -27.98 -2.07
N ASP A 216 17.08 -27.85 -3.04
CA ASP A 216 15.65 -27.55 -2.87
C ASP A 216 15.34 -26.35 -1.93
N ARG A 217 16.37 -25.58 -1.55
CA ARG A 217 16.24 -24.44 -0.67
C ARG A 217 16.33 -23.12 -1.45
N PRO A 218 15.35 -22.23 -1.29
CA PRO A 218 15.40 -20.93 -1.94
C PRO A 218 16.53 -20.08 -1.36
N ARG A 219 17.38 -19.52 -2.23
CA ARG A 219 18.36 -18.49 -1.84
C ARG A 219 17.71 -17.15 -1.89
N ARG A 220 17.76 -16.42 -0.77
CA ARG A 220 17.19 -15.08 -0.60
C ARG A 220 18.28 -14.06 -0.30
N SER A 221 18.13 -12.85 -0.83
CA SER A 221 18.99 -11.71 -0.45
C SER A 221 18.76 -11.30 1.00
N THR A 222 19.71 -10.55 1.56
CA THR A 222 19.56 -9.95 2.90
C THR A 222 18.30 -9.07 2.97
N PHE A 223 18.05 -8.26 1.95
CA PHE A 223 16.86 -7.39 1.87
C PHE A 223 15.56 -8.22 1.95
N LEU A 224 15.42 -9.26 1.10
CA LEU A 224 14.22 -10.09 1.11
C LEU A 224 14.05 -10.84 2.44
N ASN A 225 15.15 -11.29 3.07
CA ASN A 225 15.10 -11.91 4.40
C ASN A 225 14.65 -10.91 5.49
N ILE A 226 15.09 -9.65 5.41
CA ILE A 226 14.62 -8.59 6.33
C ILE A 226 13.12 -8.36 6.16
N LEU A 227 12.61 -8.25 4.91
CA LEU A 227 11.18 -8.09 4.65
C LEU A 227 10.39 -9.30 5.16
N ARG A 228 10.85 -10.52 4.90
CA ARG A 228 10.18 -11.72 5.41
C ARG A 228 10.10 -11.75 6.93
N ARG A 229 11.20 -11.42 7.61
CA ARG A 229 11.21 -11.31 9.08
C ARG A 229 10.25 -10.22 9.56
N LYS A 230 10.21 -9.09 8.85
CA LYS A 230 9.32 -7.98 9.20
C LYS A 230 7.83 -8.35 9.10
N TYR A 231 7.41 -9.16 8.12
CA TYR A 231 6.00 -9.42 7.86
C TYR A 231 5.54 -10.82 8.26
N PHE A 232 6.39 -11.84 8.16
CA PHE A 232 6.00 -13.24 8.36
C PHE A 232 6.67 -13.93 9.55
N GLU A 233 7.78 -13.40 10.09
CA GLU A 233 8.58 -14.08 11.11
C GLU A 233 8.78 -13.26 12.39
N GLN A 234 7.92 -12.28 12.66
CA GLN A 234 8.07 -11.33 13.78
C GLN A 234 7.84 -11.99 15.14
N SER A 235 8.44 -11.39 16.20
CA SER A 235 8.05 -11.67 17.57
C SER A 235 6.65 -11.13 17.88
N ARG A 236 5.94 -11.71 18.86
CA ARG A 236 4.61 -11.25 19.31
C ARG A 236 4.56 -9.73 19.56
N GLN A 237 5.59 -9.15 20.17
CA GLN A 237 5.67 -7.70 20.43
C GLN A 237 5.74 -6.85 19.15
N MET A 238 6.44 -7.34 18.13
CA MET A 238 6.49 -6.64 16.83
C MET A 238 5.19 -6.85 16.04
N ALA A 239 4.55 -8.02 16.16
CA ALA A 239 3.26 -8.28 15.57
C ALA A 239 2.16 -7.40 16.19
N GLU A 240 2.19 -7.13 17.49
CA GLU A 240 1.31 -6.17 18.17
C GLU A 240 1.52 -4.73 17.67
N TYR A 241 2.74 -4.34 17.32
CA TYR A 241 3.04 -3.02 16.76
C TYR A 241 2.49 -2.83 15.33
N TYR A 242 2.48 -3.90 14.51
CA TYR A 242 1.91 -3.94 13.16
C TYR A 242 0.52 -4.61 13.13
N ASN A 243 -0.19 -4.62 14.25
CA ASN A 243 -1.37 -5.45 14.50
C ASN A 243 -2.48 -5.19 13.48
N PRO A 244 -2.99 -6.25 12.82
CA PRO A 244 -4.19 -6.19 12.00
C PRO A 244 -5.46 -5.76 12.71
N GLU A 245 -5.59 -5.97 14.03
CA GLU A 245 -6.71 -5.39 14.80
C GLU A 245 -6.78 -3.87 14.63
N TRP A 246 -5.64 -3.21 14.55
CA TRP A 246 -5.56 -1.81 14.19
C TRP A 246 -6.08 -1.56 12.77
N GLN A 247 -5.79 -2.45 11.83
CA GLN A 247 -6.23 -2.34 10.43
C GLN A 247 -7.74 -2.50 10.31
N TYR A 248 -8.35 -3.47 11.01
CA TYR A 248 -9.80 -3.70 10.96
C TYR A 248 -10.60 -2.71 11.81
N GLN A 249 -10.04 -2.20 12.92
CA GLN A 249 -10.66 -1.15 13.74
C GLN A 249 -10.38 0.26 13.21
N SER A 250 -9.32 0.44 12.42
CA SER A 250 -8.90 1.72 11.87
C SER A 250 -9.22 1.90 10.38
N VAL A 251 -10.03 1.02 9.79
CA VAL A 251 -10.51 1.25 8.42
C VAL A 251 -11.27 2.58 8.41
N GLY A 252 -10.66 3.59 7.78
CA GLY A 252 -11.16 4.98 7.80
C GLY A 252 -10.32 5.94 8.66
N ILE A 253 -9.30 5.46 9.39
CA ILE A 253 -8.28 6.30 10.02
C ILE A 253 -7.03 6.26 9.13
N ILE A 254 -6.56 7.42 8.70
CA ILE A 254 -5.37 7.56 7.85
C ILE A 254 -4.13 7.75 8.72
N SER A 255 -4.19 8.64 9.72
CA SER A 255 -3.05 9.01 10.56
C SER A 255 -3.44 9.28 12.01
N PRO A 256 -2.47 9.35 12.94
CA PRO A 256 -2.73 9.76 14.32
C PRO A 256 -3.23 11.21 14.46
N TYR A 257 -3.14 12.01 13.40
CA TYR A 257 -3.46 13.45 13.43
C TYR A 257 -4.76 13.78 12.72
N ASP A 258 -5.53 12.79 12.28
CA ASP A 258 -6.75 13.00 11.47
C ASP A 258 -7.72 14.02 12.08
N ASP A 259 -8.01 13.93 13.39
CA ASP A 259 -8.92 14.84 14.07
C ASP A 259 -8.40 16.29 14.02
N MET A 260 -7.10 16.49 14.24
CA MET A 260 -6.49 17.84 14.17
C MET A 260 -6.51 18.39 12.75
N VAL A 261 -6.14 17.53 11.77
CA VAL A 261 -6.12 17.93 10.36
C VAL A 261 -7.52 18.26 9.86
N ARG A 262 -8.54 17.46 10.22
CA ARG A 262 -9.94 17.73 9.88
C ARG A 262 -10.41 19.06 10.46
N ALA A 263 -10.16 19.30 11.74
CA ALA A 263 -10.56 20.55 12.40
C ALA A 263 -9.94 21.81 11.75
N VAL A 264 -8.64 21.75 11.43
CA VAL A 264 -7.95 22.85 10.76
C VAL A 264 -8.44 23.02 9.32
N SER A 265 -8.59 21.92 8.59
CA SER A 265 -9.01 21.93 7.18
C SER A 265 -10.42 22.45 7.02
N GLU A 266 -11.36 22.07 7.91
CA GLU A 266 -12.73 22.58 7.92
C GLU A 266 -12.78 24.11 8.10
N ASN A 267 -11.98 24.64 9.02
CA ASN A 267 -11.90 26.08 9.26
C ASN A 267 -11.37 26.87 8.07
N LEU A 268 -10.47 26.26 7.27
CA LEU A 268 -9.83 26.90 6.10
C LEU A 268 -10.51 26.57 4.77
N GLY A 269 -11.49 25.67 4.76
CA GLY A 269 -12.14 25.18 3.55
C GLY A 269 -11.18 24.35 2.67
N LEU A 270 -10.32 23.55 3.29
CA LEU A 270 -9.35 22.68 2.62
C LEU A 270 -9.80 21.21 2.64
N ASP A 271 -9.32 20.45 1.70
CA ASP A 271 -9.43 19.00 1.75
C ASP A 271 -8.41 18.43 2.76
N TRP A 272 -8.92 17.81 3.81
CA TRP A 272 -8.11 17.27 4.88
C TRP A 272 -7.19 16.10 4.42
N LEU A 273 -7.61 15.33 3.40
CA LEU A 273 -6.77 14.26 2.84
C LEU A 273 -5.54 14.81 2.12
N LEU A 274 -5.69 15.96 1.43
CA LEU A 274 -4.56 16.64 0.81
C LEU A 274 -3.55 17.09 1.86
N ILE A 275 -4.02 17.69 2.97
CA ILE A 275 -3.14 18.10 4.07
C ILE A 275 -2.48 16.88 4.72
N THR A 276 -3.22 15.79 4.93
CA THR A 276 -2.66 14.54 5.47
C THR A 276 -1.57 13.96 4.55
N ALA A 277 -1.79 13.97 3.23
CA ALA A 277 -0.80 13.52 2.25
C ALA A 277 0.45 14.40 2.24
N MET A 278 0.31 15.72 2.44
CA MET A 278 1.44 16.63 2.60
C MET A 278 2.24 16.32 3.88
N ILE A 279 1.60 16.12 5.03
CA ILE A 279 2.26 15.76 6.29
C ILE A 279 3.06 14.46 6.13
N ALA A 280 2.48 13.47 5.47
CA ALA A 280 3.17 12.21 5.17
C ALA A 280 4.45 12.44 4.36
N GLN A 281 4.40 13.33 3.37
CA GLN A 281 5.53 13.66 2.49
C GLN A 281 6.60 14.48 3.21
N GLU A 282 6.22 15.46 4.04
CA GLU A 282 7.12 16.39 4.70
C GLU A 282 7.90 15.76 5.87
N SER A 283 7.22 14.99 6.71
CA SER A 283 7.78 14.50 7.97
C SER A 283 7.59 13.02 8.23
N SER A 284 6.85 12.29 7.39
CA SER A 284 6.38 10.94 7.71
C SER A 284 5.66 10.89 9.07
N PHE A 285 4.86 11.92 9.37
CA PHE A 285 4.12 12.11 10.63
C PHE A 285 4.98 12.26 11.88
N ASN A 286 6.26 12.62 11.74
CA ASN A 286 7.14 12.88 12.86
C ASN A 286 7.05 14.37 13.28
N PRO A 287 6.47 14.70 14.46
CA PRO A 287 6.33 16.09 14.91
C PRO A 287 7.68 16.74 15.26
N ASP A 288 8.70 15.93 15.57
CA ASP A 288 10.06 16.38 15.92
C ASP A 288 10.96 16.47 14.68
N ALA A 289 10.42 16.29 13.47
CA ALA A 289 11.22 16.33 12.26
C ALA A 289 11.88 17.70 12.06
N LYS A 290 13.18 17.66 11.72
CA LYS A 290 13.95 18.84 11.36
C LYS A 290 14.81 18.58 10.14
N SER A 291 14.61 19.37 9.08
CA SER A 291 15.42 19.25 7.88
C SER A 291 16.82 19.87 8.05
N TRP A 292 17.73 19.50 7.17
CA TRP A 292 19.06 20.12 7.12
C TRP A 292 18.99 21.64 6.81
N ALA A 293 17.94 22.09 6.12
CA ALA A 293 17.69 23.51 5.81
C ALA A 293 17.03 24.27 6.97
N GLY A 294 16.63 23.59 8.05
CA GLY A 294 16.03 24.18 9.23
C GLY A 294 14.48 24.20 9.24
N ALA A 295 13.83 23.55 8.31
CA ALA A 295 12.38 23.33 8.38
C ALA A 295 12.02 22.39 9.52
N VAL A 296 10.90 22.62 10.20
CA VAL A 296 10.53 21.90 11.43
C VAL A 296 9.08 21.43 11.46
N GLY A 297 8.84 20.32 12.17
CA GLY A 297 7.53 19.78 12.51
C GLY A 297 6.86 19.02 11.38
N LEU A 298 5.58 18.72 11.57
CA LEU A 298 4.78 17.85 10.71
C LEU A 298 4.72 18.31 9.25
N MET A 299 4.58 19.61 9.00
CA MET A 299 4.49 20.20 7.67
C MET A 299 5.78 20.92 7.24
N GLN A 300 6.90 20.70 7.95
CA GLN A 300 8.22 21.22 7.62
C GLN A 300 8.22 22.75 7.37
N ILE A 301 7.76 23.50 8.37
CA ILE A 301 7.66 24.96 8.30
C ILE A 301 9.05 25.56 8.42
N MET A 302 9.38 26.51 7.53
CA MET A 302 10.60 27.32 7.60
C MET A 302 10.39 28.51 8.58
N PRO A 303 11.02 28.52 9.77
CA PRO A 303 10.73 29.50 10.83
C PRO A 303 10.94 30.97 10.41
N GLN A 304 11.86 31.21 9.48
CA GLN A 304 12.17 32.57 9.00
C GLN A 304 11.04 33.20 8.15
N PHE A 305 10.06 32.42 7.73
CA PHE A 305 8.97 32.91 6.87
C PHE A 305 7.62 33.03 7.60
N VAL A 306 7.63 32.75 8.91
CA VAL A 306 6.40 32.81 9.74
C VAL A 306 6.65 33.63 11.01
N GLU A 307 5.58 34.20 11.59
CA GLU A 307 5.67 34.97 12.84
C GLU A 307 5.56 34.08 14.08
N THR A 308 5.18 32.80 13.90
CA THR A 308 5.01 31.83 14.99
C THR A 308 6.37 31.55 15.66
N PRO A 309 6.47 31.58 17.01
CA PRO A 309 7.69 31.24 17.74
C PRO A 309 8.21 29.86 17.35
N TYR A 310 9.55 29.76 17.28
CA TYR A 310 10.22 28.53 16.82
C TYR A 310 9.84 27.29 17.63
N GLU A 311 9.75 27.43 18.96
CA GLU A 311 9.40 26.34 19.87
C GLU A 311 7.97 25.85 19.65
N ASP A 312 7.04 26.75 19.31
CA ASP A 312 5.62 26.42 19.07
C ASP A 312 5.42 25.66 17.76
N LEU A 313 6.38 25.75 16.81
CA LEU A 313 6.31 25.02 15.55
C LEU A 313 6.53 23.50 15.69
N TYR A 314 6.95 23.01 16.84
CA TYR A 314 6.99 21.58 17.13
C TYR A 314 5.68 21.04 17.73
N GLU A 315 4.79 21.93 18.15
CA GLU A 315 3.46 21.54 18.63
C GLU A 315 2.59 21.12 17.42
N PRO A 316 2.04 19.90 17.41
CA PRO A 316 1.35 19.35 16.23
C PRO A 316 0.23 20.23 15.68
N PHE A 317 -0.69 20.69 16.53
CA PHE A 317 -1.81 21.50 16.08
C PHE A 317 -1.38 22.84 15.49
N THR A 318 -0.44 23.52 16.14
CA THR A 318 0.13 24.79 15.66
C THR A 318 0.84 24.61 14.32
N ASN A 319 1.64 23.55 14.17
CA ASN A 319 2.35 23.27 12.92
C ASN A 319 1.38 22.98 11.76
N ILE A 320 0.35 22.15 12.00
CA ILE A 320 -0.70 21.85 11.02
C ILE A 320 -1.44 23.13 10.63
N GLN A 321 -1.79 23.97 11.60
CA GLN A 321 -2.52 25.24 11.35
C GLN A 321 -1.69 26.20 10.48
N VAL A 322 -0.42 26.42 10.82
CA VAL A 322 0.48 27.30 10.07
C VAL A 322 0.73 26.77 8.67
N GLY A 323 1.06 25.48 8.52
CA GLY A 323 1.32 24.85 7.23
C GLY A 323 0.08 24.82 6.33
N SER A 324 -1.09 24.56 6.92
CA SER A 324 -2.37 24.59 6.20
C SER A 324 -2.73 26.01 5.73
N GLN A 325 -2.39 27.05 6.49
CA GLN A 325 -2.57 28.42 6.04
C GLN A 325 -1.65 28.75 4.86
N ILE A 326 -0.38 28.33 4.89
CA ILE A 326 0.57 28.55 3.79
C ILE A 326 0.06 27.91 2.49
N ILE A 327 -0.36 26.65 2.53
CA ILE A 327 -0.90 26.01 1.31
C ILE A 327 -2.21 26.64 0.85
N LYS A 328 -3.07 27.09 1.78
CA LYS A 328 -4.29 27.84 1.45
C LYS A 328 -3.95 29.11 0.67
N ASP A 329 -2.97 29.89 1.13
CA ASP A 329 -2.54 31.13 0.48
C ASP A 329 -2.02 30.84 -0.95
N HIS A 330 -1.32 29.69 -1.15
CA HIS A 330 -0.89 29.27 -2.47
C HIS A 330 -2.06 28.82 -3.35
N LEU A 331 -3.02 28.09 -2.82
CA LEU A 331 -4.23 27.71 -3.55
C LEU A 331 -5.01 28.97 -3.98
N ASP A 332 -5.18 29.96 -3.10
CA ASP A 332 -5.85 31.20 -3.41
C ASP A 332 -5.09 32.03 -4.47
N HIS A 333 -3.76 32.02 -4.43
CA HIS A 333 -2.93 32.65 -5.46
C HIS A 333 -3.18 32.08 -6.87
N TYR A 334 -3.51 30.81 -6.99
CA TYR A 334 -3.80 30.12 -8.24
C TYR A 334 -5.30 29.84 -8.47
N ALA A 335 -6.20 30.52 -7.78
CA ALA A 335 -7.65 30.28 -7.85
C ALA A 335 -8.28 30.52 -9.23
N TYR A 336 -7.55 31.14 -10.15
CA TYR A 336 -7.97 31.35 -11.55
C TYR A 336 -7.74 30.14 -12.46
N MET A 337 -7.08 29.07 -11.97
CA MET A 337 -6.84 27.81 -12.68
C MET A 337 -7.95 26.79 -12.38
N ASP A 338 -8.05 25.76 -13.22
CA ASP A 338 -8.82 24.57 -12.85
C ASP A 338 -8.21 23.87 -11.61
N SER A 339 -9.01 23.07 -10.92
CA SER A 339 -8.63 22.47 -9.65
C SER A 339 -7.36 21.61 -9.71
N THR A 340 -7.17 20.85 -10.80
CA THR A 340 -6.02 19.97 -10.96
C THR A 340 -4.72 20.77 -11.08
N ASN A 341 -4.72 21.78 -11.93
CA ASN A 341 -3.57 22.67 -12.11
C ASN A 341 -3.35 23.53 -10.85
N GLN A 342 -4.41 24.06 -10.25
CA GLN A 342 -4.36 24.86 -9.01
C GLN A 342 -3.63 24.10 -7.90
N ILE A 343 -4.03 22.85 -7.62
CA ILE A 343 -3.41 22.01 -6.58
C ILE A 343 -1.95 21.75 -6.91
N ALA A 344 -1.63 21.33 -8.13
CA ALA A 344 -0.26 21.03 -8.52
C ALA A 344 0.66 22.25 -8.40
N PHE A 345 0.21 23.43 -8.82
CA PHE A 345 0.95 24.67 -8.67
C PHE A 345 1.15 25.09 -7.22
N ALA A 346 0.11 24.97 -6.39
CA ALA A 346 0.20 25.28 -4.97
C ALA A 346 1.20 24.36 -4.25
N LEU A 347 1.13 23.06 -4.49
CA LEU A 347 2.08 22.07 -3.94
C LEU A 347 3.52 22.34 -4.41
N ALA A 348 3.72 22.55 -5.70
CA ALA A 348 5.05 22.87 -6.22
C ALA A 348 5.59 24.19 -5.62
N THR A 349 4.73 25.20 -5.45
CA THR A 349 5.10 26.47 -4.81
C THR A 349 5.50 26.29 -3.35
N TYR A 350 4.78 25.43 -2.62
CA TYR A 350 5.13 25.10 -1.24
C TYR A 350 6.54 24.54 -1.13
N ASN A 351 6.93 23.67 -2.07
CA ASN A 351 8.23 23.02 -2.08
C ASN A 351 9.36 23.94 -2.59
N VAL A 352 9.19 24.58 -3.76
CA VAL A 352 10.28 25.29 -4.47
C VAL A 352 10.20 26.80 -4.36
N GLY A 353 9.07 27.35 -3.90
CA GLY A 353 8.81 28.76 -3.70
C GLY A 353 8.33 29.49 -4.96
N LEU A 354 7.61 30.60 -4.73
CA LEU A 354 7.02 31.45 -5.79
C LEU A 354 8.02 31.94 -6.83
N GLY A 355 9.27 32.17 -6.42
CA GLY A 355 10.31 32.69 -7.31
C GLY A 355 10.65 31.75 -8.44
N HIS A 356 10.94 30.48 -8.11
CA HIS A 356 11.26 29.47 -9.13
C HIS A 356 10.04 29.07 -9.95
N MET A 357 8.85 29.07 -9.36
CA MET A 357 7.59 28.90 -10.12
C MET A 357 7.39 30.01 -11.15
N ALA A 358 7.71 31.27 -10.80
CA ALA A 358 7.64 32.38 -11.74
C ALA A 358 8.68 32.26 -12.86
N ASP A 359 9.89 31.72 -12.56
CA ASP A 359 10.91 31.43 -13.59
C ASP A 359 10.45 30.32 -14.53
N ALA A 360 9.88 29.24 -14.00
CA ALA A 360 9.33 28.13 -14.80
C ALA A 360 8.19 28.63 -15.73
N ARG A 361 7.29 29.47 -15.24
CA ARG A 361 6.22 30.05 -16.04
C ARG A 361 6.74 30.95 -17.17
N ARG A 362 7.75 31.78 -16.91
CA ARG A 362 8.41 32.60 -17.94
C ARG A 362 9.05 31.70 -18.99
N LEU A 363 9.76 30.65 -18.58
CA LEU A 363 10.39 29.70 -19.50
C LEU A 363 9.36 28.97 -20.38
N ALA A 364 8.21 28.60 -19.82
CA ALA A 364 7.09 28.01 -20.57
C ALA A 364 6.57 28.98 -21.64
N ILE A 365 6.35 30.29 -21.30
CA ILE A 365 5.92 31.35 -22.24
C ILE A 365 6.95 31.51 -23.34
N ASP A 366 8.24 31.61 -23.01
CA ASP A 366 9.34 31.79 -24.01
C ASP A 366 9.40 30.62 -25.00
N ARG A 367 8.86 29.47 -24.62
CA ARG A 367 8.75 28.26 -25.44
C ARG A 367 7.39 28.07 -26.11
N ASN A 368 6.52 29.09 -26.09
CA ASN A 368 5.15 29.05 -26.61
C ASN A 368 4.31 27.93 -25.98
N ARG A 369 4.51 27.64 -24.70
CA ARG A 369 3.72 26.70 -23.91
C ARG A 369 2.76 27.44 -22.99
N ASN A 370 1.61 26.81 -22.68
CA ASN A 370 0.66 27.37 -21.71
C ASN A 370 1.28 27.42 -20.31
N PRO A 371 1.46 28.62 -19.69
CA PRO A 371 2.09 28.74 -18.37
C PRO A 371 1.18 28.36 -17.21
N ASN A 372 -0.06 27.93 -17.47
CA ASN A 372 -1.05 27.54 -16.48
C ASN A 372 -1.33 26.03 -16.48
N GLU A 373 -0.62 25.26 -17.28
CA GLU A 373 -0.71 23.80 -17.33
C GLU A 373 0.48 23.16 -16.59
N TRP A 374 0.19 22.29 -15.62
CA TRP A 374 1.21 21.68 -14.79
C TRP A 374 2.29 20.93 -15.58
N GLU A 375 1.91 20.16 -16.59
CA GLU A 375 2.87 19.41 -17.42
C GLU A 375 3.93 20.32 -18.04
N ASN A 376 3.53 21.50 -18.52
CA ASN A 376 4.45 22.47 -19.11
C ASN A 376 5.37 23.09 -18.05
N ILE A 377 4.88 23.27 -16.82
CA ILE A 377 5.67 23.82 -15.72
C ILE A 377 6.62 22.77 -15.15
N ALA A 378 6.20 21.52 -15.03
CA ALA A 378 7.06 20.40 -14.65
C ALA A 378 8.26 20.29 -15.61
N ASP A 379 8.01 20.30 -16.93
CA ASP A 379 9.08 20.34 -17.94
C ASP A 379 10.00 21.55 -17.76
N ALA A 380 9.44 22.73 -17.54
CA ALA A 380 10.23 23.95 -17.37
C ALA A 380 11.08 23.91 -16.08
N LEU A 381 10.56 23.36 -14.97
CA LEU A 381 11.32 23.15 -13.73
C LEU A 381 12.50 22.19 -13.96
N LEU A 382 12.31 21.10 -14.70
CA LEU A 382 13.39 20.19 -15.08
C LEU A 382 14.44 20.87 -15.97
N MET A 383 14.00 21.74 -16.88
CA MET A 383 14.92 22.54 -17.72
C MET A 383 15.73 23.52 -16.89
N LEU A 384 15.18 24.14 -15.83
CA LEU A 384 15.89 25.05 -14.94
C LEU A 384 17.03 24.38 -14.15
N MET A 385 17.20 23.07 -14.23
CA MET A 385 18.40 22.36 -13.75
C MET A 385 19.60 22.52 -14.70
N GLN A 386 19.39 22.93 -15.94
CA GLN A 386 20.43 23.04 -16.95
C GLN A 386 20.94 24.48 -17.06
N HIS A 387 22.27 24.67 -17.09
CA HIS A 387 22.93 25.98 -17.11
C HIS A 387 22.36 26.91 -18.17
N ARG A 388 22.14 26.44 -19.41
CA ARG A 388 21.61 27.22 -20.53
C ARG A 388 20.25 27.89 -20.25
N TYR A 389 19.47 27.39 -19.28
CA TYR A 389 18.18 27.96 -18.92
C TYR A 389 18.27 28.77 -17.62
N TYR A 390 18.87 28.22 -16.53
CA TYR A 390 18.88 28.94 -15.28
C TYR A 390 19.79 30.18 -15.26
N GLN A 391 20.81 30.29 -16.13
CA GLN A 391 21.65 31.48 -16.22
C GLN A 391 20.87 32.76 -16.55
N ASN A 392 19.71 32.63 -17.22
CA ASN A 392 18.85 33.75 -17.60
C ASN A 392 17.61 33.84 -16.69
N ALA A 393 17.43 32.90 -15.77
CA ALA A 393 16.34 32.92 -14.82
C ALA A 393 16.60 33.92 -13.68
N ARG A 394 15.55 34.62 -13.23
CA ARG A 394 15.69 35.66 -12.20
C ARG A 394 16.14 35.09 -10.84
N TYR A 395 15.70 33.88 -10.52
CA TYR A 395 16.01 33.21 -9.26
C TYR A 395 17.07 32.13 -9.44
N GLY A 396 17.57 31.91 -10.67
CA GLY A 396 18.70 31.05 -10.97
C GLY A 396 18.37 29.57 -10.98
N PHE A 397 19.30 28.76 -10.48
CA PHE A 397 19.20 27.30 -10.47
C PHE A 397 18.08 26.81 -9.53
N ALA A 398 17.19 25.99 -10.07
CA ALA A 398 16.18 25.24 -9.31
C ALA A 398 16.47 23.74 -9.40
N ARG A 399 16.31 23.01 -8.28
CA ARG A 399 16.32 21.53 -8.29
C ARG A 399 14.97 21.01 -8.76
N GLY A 400 14.62 21.26 -10.02
CA GLY A 400 13.29 21.04 -10.59
C GLY A 400 12.72 19.64 -10.43
N ILE A 401 13.58 18.62 -10.25
CA ILE A 401 13.12 17.25 -9.97
C ILE A 401 12.41 17.13 -8.60
N GLU A 402 12.81 17.93 -7.61
CA GLU A 402 12.22 17.85 -6.26
C GLU A 402 10.75 18.28 -6.26
N PRO A 403 10.34 19.49 -6.75
CA PRO A 403 8.93 19.87 -6.78
C PRO A 403 8.08 19.00 -7.72
N VAL A 404 8.65 18.47 -8.81
CA VAL A 404 7.91 17.59 -9.72
C VAL A 404 7.56 16.27 -9.01
N ARG A 405 8.53 15.63 -8.38
CA ARG A 405 8.29 14.42 -7.59
C ARG A 405 7.38 14.68 -6.38
N TYR A 406 7.56 15.81 -5.71
CA TYR A 406 6.73 16.22 -4.57
C TYR A 406 5.25 16.26 -4.92
N VAL A 407 4.90 16.91 -6.03
CA VAL A 407 3.51 16.94 -6.52
C VAL A 407 3.01 15.54 -6.85
N GLU A 408 3.78 14.75 -7.58
CA GLU A 408 3.41 13.40 -7.99
C GLU A 408 3.18 12.48 -6.78
N GLU A 409 4.10 12.46 -5.82
CA GLU A 409 4.03 11.61 -4.63
C GLU A 409 2.85 12.00 -3.72
N ILE A 410 2.58 13.29 -3.52
CA ILE A 410 1.43 13.75 -2.73
C ILE A 410 0.11 13.38 -3.42
N MET A 411 -0.01 13.63 -4.72
CA MET A 411 -1.24 13.31 -5.44
C MET A 411 -1.52 11.81 -5.53
N ASN A 412 -0.47 10.98 -5.65
CA ASN A 412 -0.61 9.53 -5.60
C ASN A 412 -1.11 9.09 -4.22
N ARG A 413 -0.50 9.60 -3.15
CA ARG A 413 -0.91 9.28 -1.77
C ARG A 413 -2.33 9.79 -1.46
N TYR A 414 -2.68 10.97 -1.94
CA TYR A 414 -4.02 11.52 -1.81
C TYR A 414 -5.08 10.57 -2.39
N ARG A 415 -4.90 10.11 -3.65
CA ARG A 415 -5.79 9.13 -4.29
C ARG A 415 -5.86 7.79 -3.54
N THR A 416 -4.73 7.33 -3.02
CA THR A 416 -4.69 6.11 -2.20
C THR A 416 -5.50 6.28 -0.91
N TYR A 417 -5.40 7.42 -0.24
CA TYR A 417 -6.20 7.71 0.96
C TYR A 417 -7.69 7.80 0.66
N GLU A 418 -8.09 8.42 -0.46
CA GLU A 418 -9.48 8.40 -0.92
C GLU A 418 -9.99 6.97 -1.13
N ALA A 419 -9.20 6.12 -1.78
CA ALA A 419 -9.56 4.72 -2.02
C ALA A 419 -9.71 3.93 -0.70
N ILE A 420 -8.84 4.14 0.28
CA ILE A 420 -8.94 3.52 1.61
C ILE A 420 -10.24 3.94 2.32
N LEU A 421 -10.58 5.23 2.29
CA LEU A 421 -11.82 5.71 2.90
C LEU A 421 -13.07 5.15 2.19
N ALA A 422 -13.06 5.11 0.87
CA ALA A 422 -14.15 4.51 0.09
C ALA A 422 -14.33 3.03 0.43
N LEU A 423 -13.25 2.26 0.56
CA LEU A 423 -13.27 0.87 0.99
C LEU A 423 -13.86 0.74 2.40
N ALA A 424 -13.46 1.63 3.33
CA ALA A 424 -13.98 1.68 4.68
C ALA A 424 -15.49 1.88 4.72
N GLU A 425 -15.99 2.85 3.97
CA GLU A 425 -17.43 3.12 3.87
C GLU A 425 -18.21 1.94 3.27
N GLN A 426 -17.63 1.28 2.27
CA GLN A 426 -18.24 0.10 1.64
C GLN A 426 -18.36 -1.06 2.63
N GLN A 427 -17.31 -1.32 3.42
CA GLN A 427 -17.32 -2.35 4.46
C GLN A 427 -18.35 -2.05 5.55
N GLN A 428 -18.48 -0.78 5.96
CA GLN A 428 -19.52 -0.36 6.91
C GLN A 428 -20.93 -0.60 6.40
N ARG A 429 -21.21 -0.28 5.13
CA ARG A 429 -22.53 -0.47 4.51
C ARG A 429 -22.90 -1.95 4.33
N SER A 430 -21.92 -2.80 4.07
CA SER A 430 -22.13 -4.26 3.89
C SER A 430 -22.30 -5.03 5.21
N GLY A 431 -22.23 -4.37 6.37
CA GLY A 431 -22.31 -5.00 7.68
C GLY A 431 -21.08 -5.84 8.04
N LEU A 432 -20.04 -5.82 7.23
CA LEU A 432 -18.75 -6.51 7.47
C LEU A 432 -17.93 -5.84 8.59
N THR A 433 -18.35 -4.68 9.05
CA THR A 433 -17.76 -3.99 10.23
C THR A 433 -17.89 -4.75 11.56
N ASN A 434 -18.67 -5.84 11.62
CA ASN A 434 -18.66 -6.76 12.74
C ASN A 434 -17.48 -7.75 12.70
N LEU A 435 -16.48 -7.53 11.86
CA LEU A 435 -15.15 -8.14 11.95
C LEU A 435 -14.33 -7.53 13.09
N VAL A 436 -14.98 -7.33 14.25
CA VAL A 436 -14.28 -6.99 15.49
C VAL A 436 -13.43 -8.20 15.84
N GLY A 437 -12.11 -8.02 15.84
CA GLY A 437 -11.18 -9.02 16.36
C GLY A 437 -11.58 -9.50 17.75
N PRO A 438 -11.03 -10.63 18.22
CA PRO A 438 -11.37 -11.19 19.51
C PRO A 438 -11.25 -10.09 20.58
N GLN A 439 -12.30 -9.91 21.37
CA GLN A 439 -12.23 -9.02 22.53
C GLN A 439 -11.10 -9.53 23.41
N LEU A 440 -9.93 -8.90 23.28
CA LEU A 440 -8.84 -9.13 24.23
C LEU A 440 -9.39 -8.79 25.61
N ASN A 441 -9.69 -9.82 26.39
CA ASN A 441 -9.95 -9.67 27.81
C ASN A 441 -8.77 -8.90 28.41
N ARG A 442 -8.93 -7.60 28.58
CA ARG A 442 -8.07 -6.79 29.44
C ARG A 442 -8.25 -7.39 30.86
N ARG A 443 -7.41 -8.33 31.21
CA ARG A 443 -7.20 -8.66 32.62
C ARG A 443 -6.45 -7.47 33.22
N PRO A 444 -6.91 -7.01 34.41
CA PRO A 444 -6.38 -5.85 35.10
C PRO A 444 -4.90 -5.97 35.44
#